data_1b80bc62d3697dd6ebae4e30c9b56c98
#
_entry.id   1b80bc62d3697dd6ebae4e30c9b56c98
#
_cell.length_a   1.000
_cell.length_b   1.000
_cell.length_c   1.000
_cell.angle_alpha   90.00
_cell.angle_beta   90.00
_cell.angle_gamma   90.00
#
_symmetry.space_group_name_H-M   'P 1'
#
loop_
_entity.id
_entity.type
_entity.pdbx_description
1 polymer ?
#
loop_
_entity_poly.entity_id
_entity_poly.type
_entity_poly.pdbx_seq_one_letter_code
_entity_poly.pdbx_strand_id
1 'polypeptide(L)'
;MISKMFCYILTVCLVCTSLATTSDGKKMPRNIKIFMCGDVMTGRGIDQVLAHPSDPLIHESYLKSARGYVKLAEAANGPIRQPVSFGYIWGDALAELKRAAPDVRLINLETSITASNHYWKGKGIHYRMNPQNIAGLTAADIDVCALANNHVLDWGYAGLMETLATLQKVNIKTAGAGSNAVVAGAPAVIGIDGRQRVIVFSFGLPSSGIPTSWAAAPNRPGVSLLKDLSAKSVRHVQQKVQAMKRNGDIVVASVHWGGNWGYDIPRRQTEFARRLVDDGGVDIVHGHSSHHVKAIEVYKGKLILYGCGDFLNDYEGIGGYEEFRADLSLMYFATLDSSTGNLLDLQMAAMQIRRFQIQRASQADTRWLGDTLNREGQAFGTRIMMDTGNRLILQWENCKGRP
;
A
#
# COMPACT_ATOMS: atom_id res chain seq x y z
N MET A 1 35.02 94.06 19.76
CA MET A 1 34.59 92.90 20.60
C MET A 1 33.69 92.03 19.76
N ILE A 2 34.10 90.82 19.57
CA ILE A 2 33.69 89.90 18.52
C ILE A 2 32.43 89.18 19.00
N SER A 3 31.32 89.24 18.19
CA SER A 3 30.12 88.44 18.42
C SER A 3 30.11 87.30 17.41
N LYS A 4 30.12 86.08 17.93
CA LYS A 4 30.03 84.84 17.13
C LYS A 4 28.55 84.54 16.80
N MET A 5 28.25 84.49 15.54
CA MET A 5 26.95 84.01 14.98
C MET A 5 27.02 82.55 14.77
N PHE A 6 26.16 81.77 15.47
CA PHE A 6 26.00 80.35 15.28
C PHE A 6 24.92 80.07 14.21
N CYS A 7 25.35 79.45 13.15
CA CYS A 7 24.44 79.01 12.09
C CYS A 7 23.94 77.54 12.41
N TYR A 8 22.64 77.41 12.64
CA TYR A 8 22.00 76.06 12.77
C TYR A 8 21.64 75.52 11.39
N ILE A 9 22.29 74.45 11.00
CA ILE A 9 21.90 73.68 9.81
C ILE A 9 20.89 72.66 10.27
N LEU A 10 19.64 72.75 9.77
CA LEU A 10 18.58 71.80 9.96
C LEU A 10 18.77 70.69 8.93
N THR A 11 19.22 69.53 9.37
CA THR A 11 19.29 68.34 8.53
C THR A 11 17.91 67.61 8.55
N VAL A 12 17.19 67.74 7.44
CA VAL A 12 15.94 66.98 7.25
C VAL A 12 16.30 65.56 6.85
N CYS A 13 16.13 64.61 7.77
CA CYS A 13 16.18 63.17 7.45
C CYS A 13 14.88 62.79 6.75
N LEU A 14 14.97 62.56 5.43
CA LEU A 14 13.91 61.81 4.69
C LEU A 14 13.98 60.33 5.11
N VAL A 15 13.01 59.88 5.90
CA VAL A 15 12.79 58.46 6.17
C VAL A 15 12.08 57.89 4.96
N CYS A 16 12.84 57.24 4.04
CA CYS A 16 12.26 56.37 3.03
C CYS A 16 11.71 55.11 3.73
N THR A 17 10.42 55.09 4.01
CA THR A 17 9.71 53.85 4.32
C THR A 17 9.61 53.01 3.05
N SER A 18 10.55 52.07 2.85
CA SER A 18 10.42 51.02 1.87
C SER A 18 9.27 50.12 2.31
N LEU A 19 8.14 50.19 1.62
CA LEU A 19 7.08 49.18 1.63
C LEU A 19 7.71 47.88 1.15
N ALA A 20 8.09 47.00 2.08
CA ALA A 20 8.41 45.65 1.77
C ALA A 20 7.12 44.99 1.28
N THR A 21 6.96 44.86 -0.05
CA THR A 21 6.00 43.98 -0.64
C THR A 21 6.40 42.56 -0.21
N THR A 22 5.66 41.97 0.71
CA THR A 22 5.73 40.56 0.99
C THR A 22 5.34 39.85 -0.29
N SER A 23 6.33 39.38 -1.06
CA SER A 23 6.10 38.42 -2.09
C SER A 23 5.49 37.21 -1.39
N ASP A 24 4.23 36.91 -1.66
CA ASP A 24 3.61 35.62 -1.37
C ASP A 24 4.51 34.56 -2.03
N GLY A 25 5.43 34.06 -1.25
CA GLY A 25 6.32 32.98 -1.68
C GLY A 25 5.45 31.77 -1.97
N LYS A 26 5.00 31.62 -3.22
CA LYS A 26 4.44 30.35 -3.70
C LYS A 26 5.50 29.30 -3.44
N LYS A 27 5.39 28.61 -2.30
CA LYS A 27 6.21 27.46 -1.97
C LYS A 27 6.04 26.49 -3.14
N MET A 28 7.13 26.20 -3.86
CA MET A 28 7.11 25.25 -4.97
C MET A 28 6.45 23.94 -4.52
N PRO A 29 5.59 23.33 -5.35
CA PRO A 29 4.99 22.05 -5.02
C PRO A 29 6.11 21.04 -4.74
N ARG A 30 6.04 20.40 -3.58
CA ARG A 30 7.03 19.39 -3.19
C ARG A 30 6.65 18.03 -3.76
N ASN A 31 7.63 17.21 -4.08
CA ASN A 31 7.40 15.82 -4.47
C ASN A 31 6.77 15.04 -3.30
N ILE A 32 5.87 14.11 -3.63
CA ILE A 32 5.21 13.23 -2.66
C ILE A 32 5.80 11.83 -2.78
N LYS A 33 6.26 11.27 -1.68
CA LYS A 33 6.77 9.90 -1.61
C LYS A 33 5.77 8.98 -0.93
N ILE A 34 5.36 7.92 -1.61
CA ILE A 34 4.40 6.93 -1.12
C ILE A 34 5.10 5.59 -0.97
N PHE A 35 5.00 4.99 0.22
CA PHE A 35 5.32 3.59 0.45
C PHE A 35 4.09 2.74 0.13
N MET A 36 4.31 1.70 -0.65
CA MET A 36 3.34 0.65 -0.95
C MET A 36 4.02 -0.71 -0.84
N CYS A 37 3.24 -1.72 -0.52
CA CYS A 37 3.68 -3.12 -0.57
C CYS A 37 2.51 -4.01 -0.99
N GLY A 38 2.76 -5.30 -1.14
CA GLY A 38 1.74 -6.28 -1.43
C GLY A 38 0.88 -6.65 -0.22
N ASP A 39 0.39 -7.87 -0.21
CA ASP A 39 -0.59 -8.34 0.76
C ASP A 39 0.05 -8.50 2.15
N VAL A 40 -0.57 -7.88 3.15
CA VAL A 40 -0.17 -7.95 4.56
C VAL A 40 -1.19 -8.80 5.29
N MET A 41 -0.85 -10.06 5.48
CA MET A 41 -1.63 -11.04 6.22
C MET A 41 -1.04 -11.19 7.63
N THR A 42 -1.78 -10.76 8.64
CA THR A 42 -1.36 -10.78 10.06
C THR A 42 -2.13 -11.82 10.89
N GLY A 43 -2.91 -12.67 10.22
CA GLY A 43 -3.74 -13.70 10.86
C GLY A 43 -3.02 -15.02 11.11
N ARG A 44 -3.78 -16.05 11.47
CA ARG A 44 -3.34 -17.43 11.67
C ARG A 44 -2.04 -17.56 12.48
N GLY A 45 -0.96 -18.11 11.88
CA GLY A 45 0.32 -18.34 12.54
C GLY A 45 0.97 -17.07 13.10
N ILE A 46 0.86 -15.95 12.35
CA ILE A 46 1.40 -14.66 12.80
C ILE A 46 0.67 -14.17 14.05
N ASP A 47 -0.66 -14.21 14.08
CA ASP A 47 -1.44 -13.83 15.25
C ASP A 47 -1.09 -14.70 16.47
N GLN A 48 -0.77 -15.99 16.26
CA GLN A 48 -0.45 -16.93 17.34
C GLN A 48 0.89 -16.65 18.03
N VAL A 49 1.80 -15.96 17.38
CA VAL A 49 3.11 -15.60 18.00
C VAL A 49 3.10 -14.22 18.66
N LEU A 50 2.06 -13.40 18.41
CA LEU A 50 1.89 -12.09 19.03
C LEU A 50 1.40 -12.19 20.50
N ALA A 51 1.36 -11.04 21.20
CA ALA A 51 1.07 -10.99 22.64
C ALA A 51 -0.36 -11.44 23.00
N HIS A 52 -1.32 -11.28 22.10
CA HIS A 52 -2.75 -11.56 22.34
C HIS A 52 -3.31 -12.47 21.25
N PRO A 53 -2.94 -13.77 21.19
CA PRO A 53 -3.40 -14.66 20.13
C PRO A 53 -4.92 -14.87 20.19
N SER A 54 -5.55 -14.94 19.02
CA SER A 54 -6.93 -15.42 18.85
C SER A 54 -7.04 -16.90 19.22
N ASP A 55 -8.28 -17.41 19.41
CA ASP A 55 -8.52 -18.85 19.42
C ASP A 55 -7.86 -19.49 18.19
N PRO A 56 -6.97 -20.48 18.39
CA PRO A 56 -6.24 -21.12 17.30
C PRO A 56 -7.10 -21.96 16.37
N LEU A 57 -8.37 -22.20 16.67
CA LEU A 57 -9.26 -23.01 15.84
C LEU A 57 -9.44 -22.35 14.46
N ILE A 58 -9.13 -23.12 13.40
CA ILE A 58 -9.34 -22.75 12.00
C ILE A 58 -10.16 -23.83 11.27
N HIS A 59 -10.81 -23.43 10.16
CA HIS A 59 -11.76 -24.25 9.44
C HIS A 59 -11.21 -24.76 8.09
N GLU A 60 -9.91 -24.96 8.00
CA GLU A 60 -9.22 -25.42 6.80
C GLU A 60 -9.27 -26.95 6.67
N SER A 61 -9.11 -27.48 5.45
CA SER A 61 -9.19 -28.94 5.21
C SER A 61 -8.00 -29.70 5.79
N TYR A 62 -6.81 -29.13 5.77
CA TYR A 62 -5.54 -29.80 6.11
C TYR A 62 -4.98 -29.43 7.48
N LEU A 63 -5.29 -28.26 8.03
CA LEU A 63 -4.95 -27.85 9.38
C LEU A 63 -6.20 -27.44 10.16
N LYS A 64 -6.24 -27.79 11.45
CA LYS A 64 -7.36 -27.44 12.34
C LYS A 64 -6.99 -26.42 13.41
N SER A 65 -5.70 -26.05 13.45
CA SER A 65 -5.17 -25.09 14.41
C SER A 65 -4.16 -24.15 13.74
N ALA A 66 -4.32 -22.85 13.93
CA ALA A 66 -3.38 -21.83 13.47
C ALA A 66 -1.95 -22.04 14.02
N ARG A 67 -1.81 -22.71 15.17
CA ARG A 67 -0.49 -23.11 15.71
C ARG A 67 0.23 -24.13 14.81
N GLY A 68 -0.48 -24.78 13.91
CA GLY A 68 0.14 -25.64 12.89
C GLY A 68 1.04 -24.86 11.96
N TYR A 69 0.67 -23.63 11.59
CA TYR A 69 1.48 -22.75 10.76
C TYR A 69 2.76 -22.29 11.48
N VAL A 70 2.67 -22.05 12.78
CA VAL A 70 3.88 -21.75 13.60
C VAL A 70 4.86 -22.92 13.55
N LYS A 71 4.37 -24.16 13.71
CA LYS A 71 5.22 -25.37 13.64
C LYS A 71 5.85 -25.56 12.26
N LEU A 72 5.11 -25.28 11.17
CA LEU A 72 5.64 -25.33 9.80
C LEU A 72 6.78 -24.31 9.62
N ALA A 73 6.57 -23.06 10.05
CA ALA A 73 7.58 -22.02 9.98
C ALA A 73 8.82 -22.34 10.83
N GLU A 74 8.63 -22.86 12.05
CA GLU A 74 9.72 -23.30 12.93
C GLU A 74 10.51 -24.48 12.37
N ALA A 75 9.83 -25.42 11.72
CA ALA A 75 10.48 -26.54 11.06
C ALA A 75 11.32 -26.08 9.85
N ALA A 76 10.84 -25.07 9.12
CA ALA A 76 11.53 -24.53 7.95
C ALA A 76 12.72 -23.61 8.31
N ASN A 77 12.58 -22.76 9.33
CA ASN A 77 13.50 -21.65 9.58
C ASN A 77 14.00 -21.55 11.04
N GLY A 78 13.68 -22.53 11.88
CA GLY A 78 14.06 -22.56 13.28
C GLY A 78 13.07 -21.86 14.22
N PRO A 79 13.27 -21.95 15.53
CA PRO A 79 12.28 -21.57 16.55
C PRO A 79 11.94 -20.08 16.53
N ILE A 80 10.67 -19.79 16.84
CA ILE A 80 10.13 -18.44 17.03
C ILE A 80 9.88 -18.24 18.53
N ARG A 81 10.63 -17.33 19.16
CA ARG A 81 10.46 -17.01 20.60
C ARG A 81 9.11 -16.30 20.77
N GLN A 82 8.25 -16.82 21.64
CA GLN A 82 6.90 -16.31 21.87
C GLN A 82 6.73 -15.81 23.31
N PRO A 83 5.95 -14.74 23.55
CA PRO A 83 5.40 -13.86 22.53
C PRO A 83 6.46 -12.97 21.90
N VAL A 84 6.26 -12.58 20.62
CA VAL A 84 7.10 -11.59 19.94
C VAL A 84 6.61 -10.16 20.23
N SER A 85 7.49 -9.16 20.07
CA SER A 85 7.11 -7.75 20.13
C SER A 85 6.24 -7.37 18.90
N PHE A 86 5.45 -6.30 19.01
CA PHE A 86 4.60 -5.84 17.91
C PHE A 86 5.38 -5.39 16.66
N GLY A 87 6.61 -4.88 16.85
CA GLY A 87 7.49 -4.54 15.73
C GLY A 87 8.16 -5.74 15.05
N TYR A 88 8.11 -6.92 15.68
CA TYR A 88 8.80 -8.12 15.20
C TYR A 88 8.45 -8.48 13.76
N ILE A 89 7.15 -8.49 13.42
CA ILE A 89 6.67 -8.91 12.10
C ILE A 89 7.22 -8.03 10.97
N TRP A 90 7.49 -6.76 11.26
CA TRP A 90 8.06 -5.81 10.31
C TRP A 90 9.58 -5.89 10.18
N GLY A 91 10.27 -6.34 11.24
CA GLY A 91 11.72 -6.55 11.24
C GLY A 91 12.51 -5.42 10.60
N ASP A 92 13.31 -5.75 9.57
CA ASP A 92 14.15 -4.78 8.84
C ASP A 92 13.35 -3.74 8.04
N ALA A 93 12.07 -4.00 7.75
CA ALA A 93 11.21 -3.02 7.06
C ALA A 93 11.04 -1.73 7.86
N LEU A 94 11.09 -1.77 9.20
CA LEU A 94 11.02 -0.56 10.05
C LEU A 94 12.20 0.38 9.78
N ALA A 95 13.40 -0.16 9.63
CA ALA A 95 14.59 0.63 9.32
C ALA A 95 14.50 1.24 7.91
N GLU A 96 13.93 0.50 6.95
CA GLU A 96 13.70 1.00 5.59
C GLU A 96 12.66 2.11 5.56
N LEU A 97 11.54 1.96 6.26
CA LEU A 97 10.51 3.00 6.39
C LEU A 97 11.08 4.27 7.02
N LYS A 98 11.84 4.12 8.11
CA LYS A 98 12.51 5.26 8.76
C LYS A 98 13.47 5.97 7.83
N ARG A 99 14.28 5.22 7.07
CA ARG A 99 15.27 5.78 6.15
C ARG A 99 14.63 6.46 4.93
N ALA A 100 13.63 5.82 4.33
CA ALA A 100 12.94 6.35 3.15
C ALA A 100 12.06 7.55 3.49
N ALA A 101 11.55 7.62 4.73
CA ALA A 101 10.67 8.65 5.27
C ALA A 101 9.53 8.99 4.28
N PRO A 102 8.66 8.02 3.89
CA PRO A 102 7.56 8.29 2.99
C PRO A 102 6.53 9.20 3.64
N ASP A 103 5.84 9.99 2.82
CA ASP A 103 4.75 10.87 3.25
C ASP A 103 3.47 10.10 3.56
N VAL A 104 3.27 8.96 2.90
CA VAL A 104 2.12 8.05 3.10
C VAL A 104 2.60 6.61 3.07
N ARG A 105 2.05 5.80 3.98
CA ARG A 105 2.27 4.35 4.06
C ARG A 105 0.95 3.63 3.80
N LEU A 106 0.86 3.03 2.62
CA LEU A 106 -0.30 2.27 2.14
C LEU A 106 0.01 0.78 2.09
N ILE A 107 -0.86 -0.03 2.70
CA ILE A 107 -0.82 -1.49 2.59
C ILE A 107 -2.17 -2.04 2.12
N ASN A 108 -2.18 -3.23 1.51
CA ASN A 108 -3.38 -4.06 1.44
C ASN A 108 -3.41 -4.94 2.70
N LEU A 109 -4.34 -4.67 3.62
CA LEU A 109 -4.51 -5.50 4.81
C LEU A 109 -5.42 -6.67 4.48
N GLU A 110 -4.82 -7.82 4.24
CA GLU A 110 -5.52 -9.05 3.83
C GLU A 110 -5.86 -9.94 5.03
N THR A 111 -6.53 -9.34 6.01
CA THR A 111 -6.87 -10.00 7.27
C THR A 111 -8.07 -9.31 7.90
N SER A 112 -9.00 -10.08 8.49
CA SER A 112 -9.99 -9.55 9.43
C SER A 112 -9.34 -9.30 10.79
N ILE A 113 -9.58 -8.14 11.41
CA ILE A 113 -9.15 -7.83 12.79
C ILE A 113 -10.37 -7.95 13.69
N THR A 114 -10.54 -9.10 14.33
CA THR A 114 -11.78 -9.40 15.07
C THR A 114 -11.63 -10.49 16.10
N ALA A 115 -12.42 -10.40 17.17
CA ALA A 115 -12.65 -11.48 18.13
C ALA A 115 -13.88 -12.35 17.76
N SER A 116 -14.60 -12.03 16.67
CA SER A 116 -15.78 -12.79 16.23
C SER A 116 -15.41 -14.25 15.91
N ASN A 117 -16.30 -15.17 16.28
CA ASN A 117 -16.20 -16.60 15.93
C ASN A 117 -17.15 -16.98 14.78
N HIS A 118 -17.83 -16.02 14.16
CA HIS A 118 -18.74 -16.25 13.04
C HIS A 118 -17.98 -16.19 11.72
N TYR A 119 -17.37 -17.33 11.32
CA TYR A 119 -16.65 -17.42 10.05
C TYR A 119 -17.58 -17.52 8.84
N TRP A 120 -17.09 -17.07 7.69
CA TRP A 120 -17.84 -17.16 6.43
C TRP A 120 -17.85 -18.60 5.92
N LYS A 121 -19.02 -19.25 6.02
CA LYS A 121 -19.22 -20.64 5.59
C LYS A 121 -19.00 -20.78 4.07
N GLY A 122 -18.41 -21.91 3.65
CA GLY A 122 -18.16 -22.19 2.23
C GLY A 122 -16.87 -21.60 1.67
N LYS A 123 -16.10 -20.87 2.49
CA LYS A 123 -14.72 -20.47 2.19
C LYS A 123 -13.74 -21.42 2.87
N GLY A 124 -12.65 -21.79 2.19
CA GLY A 124 -11.71 -22.81 2.69
C GLY A 124 -10.62 -22.26 3.62
N ILE A 125 -10.32 -20.95 3.57
CA ILE A 125 -9.24 -20.30 4.32
C ILE A 125 -9.76 -19.02 4.95
N HIS A 126 -9.44 -18.82 6.24
CA HIS A 126 -9.92 -17.68 7.01
C HIS A 126 -8.78 -17.04 7.81
N TYR A 127 -8.54 -15.75 7.58
CA TYR A 127 -7.52 -14.99 8.30
C TYR A 127 -8.16 -14.16 9.41
N ARG A 128 -7.58 -14.25 10.60
CA ARG A 128 -7.98 -13.47 11.77
C ARG A 128 -6.78 -13.03 12.58
N MET A 129 -6.74 -11.75 12.91
CA MET A 129 -5.87 -11.17 13.93
C MET A 129 -6.72 -10.69 15.09
N ASN A 130 -6.28 -10.92 16.33
CA ASN A 130 -6.94 -10.40 17.52
C ASN A 130 -6.88 -8.85 17.52
N PRO A 131 -7.98 -8.13 17.81
CA PRO A 131 -7.98 -6.67 17.89
C PRO A 131 -6.96 -6.08 18.89
N GLN A 132 -6.60 -6.81 19.93
CA GLN A 132 -5.57 -6.39 20.91
C GLN A 132 -4.15 -6.37 20.30
N ASN A 133 -3.94 -7.04 19.17
CA ASN A 133 -2.69 -7.03 18.41
C ASN A 133 -2.58 -5.86 17.42
N ILE A 134 -3.52 -4.90 17.44
CA ILE A 134 -3.51 -3.75 16.52
C ILE A 134 -2.21 -2.93 16.58
N ALA A 135 -1.51 -2.96 17.71
CA ALA A 135 -0.19 -2.35 17.87
C ALA A 135 0.85 -2.90 16.88
N GLY A 136 0.63 -4.11 16.32
CA GLY A 136 1.41 -4.64 15.21
C GLY A 136 1.36 -3.76 13.96
N LEU A 137 0.23 -3.14 13.65
CA LEU A 137 0.12 -2.23 12.49
C LEU A 137 0.65 -0.83 12.82
N THR A 138 0.39 -0.31 14.02
CA THR A 138 0.89 1.03 14.40
C THR A 138 2.41 1.05 14.60
N ALA A 139 3.07 -0.09 14.84
CA ALA A 139 4.52 -0.20 14.92
C ALA A 139 5.24 0.22 13.62
N ALA A 140 4.56 0.14 12.47
CA ALA A 140 5.08 0.58 11.17
C ALA A 140 4.52 1.95 10.74
N ASP A 141 3.77 2.64 11.61
CA ASP A 141 3.10 3.92 11.34
C ASP A 141 2.26 3.86 10.03
N ILE A 142 1.47 2.81 9.84
CA ILE A 142 0.61 2.66 8.66
C ILE A 142 -0.47 3.73 8.66
N ASP A 143 -0.59 4.47 7.53
CA ASP A 143 -1.58 5.53 7.36
C ASP A 143 -2.89 5.01 6.77
N VAL A 144 -2.78 4.07 5.79
CA VAL A 144 -3.94 3.57 5.02
C VAL A 144 -3.89 2.06 4.88
N CYS A 145 -5.03 1.41 5.17
CA CYS A 145 -5.30 0.03 4.82
C CYS A 145 -6.32 -0.04 3.67
N ALA A 146 -5.92 -0.58 2.52
CA ALA A 146 -6.84 -1.07 1.50
C ALA A 146 -7.48 -2.37 2.00
N LEU A 147 -8.80 -2.48 1.88
CA LEU A 147 -9.58 -3.58 2.47
C LEU A 147 -10.48 -4.30 1.45
N ALA A 148 -10.49 -3.89 0.18
CA ALA A 148 -11.31 -4.56 -0.83
C ALA A 148 -10.64 -5.85 -1.32
N ASN A 149 -10.47 -6.84 -0.43
CA ASN A 149 -9.81 -8.11 -0.70
C ASN A 149 -10.70 -9.30 -0.29
N ASN A 150 -10.23 -10.50 -0.56
CA ASN A 150 -10.96 -11.75 -0.34
C ASN A 150 -10.85 -12.29 1.11
N HIS A 151 -10.25 -11.53 2.06
CA HIS A 151 -10.09 -11.96 3.45
C HIS A 151 -10.71 -11.00 4.50
N VAL A 152 -11.14 -9.80 4.11
CA VAL A 152 -11.69 -8.83 5.05
C VAL A 152 -13.04 -9.25 5.67
N LEU A 153 -13.79 -10.14 5.00
CA LEU A 153 -15.08 -10.67 5.46
C LEU A 153 -15.01 -12.14 5.88
N ASP A 154 -13.83 -12.69 6.11
CA ASP A 154 -13.64 -14.08 6.55
C ASP A 154 -14.43 -14.43 7.80
N TRP A 155 -14.66 -13.45 8.68
CA TRP A 155 -15.39 -13.57 9.94
C TRP A 155 -16.73 -12.83 9.89
N GLY A 156 -17.32 -12.79 8.69
CA GLY A 156 -18.66 -12.24 8.46
C GLY A 156 -18.76 -10.73 8.64
N TYR A 157 -19.97 -10.24 8.62
CA TYR A 157 -20.21 -8.79 8.74
C TYR A 157 -19.81 -8.24 10.11
N ALA A 158 -19.98 -9.02 11.19
CA ALA A 158 -19.53 -8.61 12.52
C ALA A 158 -18.03 -8.42 12.57
N GLY A 159 -17.25 -9.37 11.96
CA GLY A 159 -15.81 -9.27 11.86
C GLY A 159 -15.36 -8.07 11.03
N LEU A 160 -16.01 -7.78 9.91
CA LEU A 160 -15.75 -6.57 9.13
C LEU A 160 -15.99 -5.29 9.95
N MET A 161 -17.11 -5.19 10.66
CA MET A 161 -17.43 -4.00 11.44
C MET A 161 -16.42 -3.77 12.57
N GLU A 162 -15.98 -4.85 13.23
CA GLU A 162 -14.95 -4.78 14.28
C GLU A 162 -13.59 -4.41 13.69
N THR A 163 -13.22 -4.92 12.50
CA THR A 163 -12.02 -4.53 11.76
C THR A 163 -12.00 -3.03 11.50
N LEU A 164 -13.08 -2.47 10.95
CA LEU A 164 -13.21 -1.04 10.67
C LEU A 164 -13.10 -0.20 11.96
N ALA A 165 -13.79 -0.60 13.01
CA ALA A 165 -13.77 0.09 14.29
C ALA A 165 -12.39 0.04 14.96
N THR A 166 -11.68 -1.10 14.85
CA THR A 166 -10.33 -1.27 15.42
C THR A 166 -9.31 -0.38 14.71
N LEU A 167 -9.33 -0.32 13.37
CA LEU A 167 -8.46 0.56 12.59
C LEU A 167 -8.76 2.04 12.86
N GLN A 168 -10.04 2.40 12.98
CA GLN A 168 -10.46 3.77 13.30
C GLN A 168 -9.96 4.24 14.67
N LYS A 169 -9.97 3.37 15.69
CA LYS A 169 -9.49 3.70 17.05
C LYS A 169 -8.02 4.12 17.08
N VAL A 170 -7.21 3.62 16.15
CA VAL A 170 -5.78 3.96 16.04
C VAL A 170 -5.49 4.93 14.90
N ASN A 171 -6.52 5.60 14.35
CA ASN A 171 -6.44 6.59 13.28
C ASN A 171 -5.88 6.07 11.94
N ILE A 172 -5.85 4.77 11.71
CA ILE A 172 -5.53 4.19 10.40
C ILE A 172 -6.75 4.39 9.49
N LYS A 173 -6.55 5.07 8.36
CA LYS A 173 -7.61 5.27 7.36
C LYS A 173 -7.87 4.00 6.58
N THR A 174 -9.12 3.80 6.17
CA THR A 174 -9.52 2.62 5.39
C THR A 174 -10.19 3.00 4.08
N ALA A 175 -9.99 2.18 3.04
CA ALA A 175 -10.68 2.29 1.78
C ALA A 175 -11.08 0.90 1.29
N GLY A 176 -12.21 0.79 0.59
CA GLY A 176 -12.60 -0.43 -0.11
C GLY A 176 -13.52 -1.37 0.66
N ALA A 177 -13.82 -1.10 1.94
CA ALA A 177 -14.83 -1.82 2.71
C ALA A 177 -15.58 -0.87 3.63
N GLY A 178 -16.82 -1.20 4.00
CA GLY A 178 -17.63 -0.32 4.81
C GLY A 178 -18.93 -0.93 5.27
N SER A 179 -19.65 -0.20 6.14
CA SER A 179 -20.96 -0.58 6.68
C SER A 179 -22.08 -0.59 5.64
N ASN A 180 -21.85 0.04 4.49
CA ASN A 180 -22.75 0.07 3.34
C ASN A 180 -21.99 0.47 2.07
N ALA A 181 -22.66 0.50 0.92
CA ALA A 181 -22.05 0.81 -0.37
C ALA A 181 -21.42 2.22 -0.46
N VAL A 182 -21.97 3.20 0.27
CA VAL A 182 -21.44 4.58 0.29
C VAL A 182 -20.09 4.59 1.01
N VAL A 183 -20.05 4.00 2.22
CA VAL A 183 -18.84 3.93 3.04
C VAL A 183 -17.76 3.05 2.38
N ALA A 184 -18.15 1.88 1.85
CA ALA A 184 -17.21 1.00 1.15
C ALA A 184 -16.59 1.65 -0.09
N GLY A 185 -17.35 2.49 -0.79
CA GLY A 185 -16.89 3.21 -1.98
C GLY A 185 -16.21 4.54 -1.71
N ALA A 186 -16.14 4.99 -0.45
CA ALA A 186 -15.43 6.21 -0.09
C ALA A 186 -13.91 5.99 -0.09
N PRO A 187 -13.10 6.99 -0.48
CA PRO A 187 -11.65 6.91 -0.40
C PRO A 187 -11.13 7.22 1.01
N ALA A 188 -9.93 6.72 1.31
CA ALA A 188 -9.08 7.27 2.35
C ALA A 188 -8.39 8.53 1.84
N VAL A 189 -8.37 9.60 2.62
CA VAL A 189 -7.74 10.88 2.26
C VAL A 189 -6.69 11.24 3.30
N ILE A 190 -5.43 11.38 2.86
CA ILE A 190 -4.30 11.80 3.68
C ILE A 190 -3.85 13.19 3.22
N GLY A 191 -3.90 14.16 4.14
CA GLY A 191 -3.34 15.49 3.92
C GLY A 191 -1.82 15.48 4.14
N ILE A 192 -1.05 16.11 3.25
CA ILE A 192 0.41 16.09 3.33
C ILE A 192 0.91 17.39 3.97
N ASP A 193 0.59 18.51 3.66
CA ASP A 193 1.11 19.78 4.23
C ASP A 193 0.07 20.92 4.24
N GLY A 194 -1.19 20.53 4.41
CA GLY A 194 -2.32 21.43 4.39
C GLY A 194 -2.81 21.83 3.00
N ARG A 195 -2.07 21.48 1.93
CA ARG A 195 -2.42 21.82 0.53
C ARG A 195 -2.58 20.58 -0.35
N GLN A 196 -1.70 19.61 -0.23
CA GLN A 196 -1.64 18.40 -1.05
C GLN A 196 -2.30 17.24 -0.32
N ARG A 197 -2.92 16.33 -1.08
CA ARG A 197 -3.56 15.14 -0.55
C ARG A 197 -3.19 13.92 -1.38
N VAL A 198 -3.10 12.79 -0.70
CA VAL A 198 -3.13 11.48 -1.34
C VAL A 198 -4.52 10.89 -1.10
N ILE A 199 -5.19 10.53 -2.17
CA ILE A 199 -6.55 9.96 -2.18
C ILE A 199 -6.43 8.50 -2.60
N VAL A 200 -6.77 7.58 -1.71
CA VAL A 200 -6.67 6.14 -1.96
C VAL A 200 -8.07 5.55 -2.08
N PHE A 201 -8.42 5.09 -3.28
CA PHE A 201 -9.56 4.21 -3.49
C PHE A 201 -9.09 2.75 -3.46
N SER A 202 -9.93 1.86 -2.93
CA SER A 202 -9.65 0.42 -2.99
C SER A 202 -10.83 -0.32 -3.60
N PHE A 203 -10.53 -1.24 -4.52
CA PHE A 203 -11.49 -2.01 -5.27
C PHE A 203 -11.08 -3.49 -5.30
N GLY A 204 -12.06 -4.37 -5.19
CA GLY A 204 -11.85 -5.79 -5.41
C GLY A 204 -12.54 -6.27 -6.69
N LEU A 205 -12.09 -7.41 -7.22
CA LEU A 205 -12.71 -8.10 -8.33
C LEU A 205 -13.00 -9.56 -7.98
N PRO A 206 -14.05 -10.17 -8.57
CA PRO A 206 -14.32 -11.61 -8.37
C PRO A 206 -13.17 -12.52 -8.82
N SER A 207 -12.33 -12.06 -9.75
CA SER A 207 -11.16 -12.81 -10.24
C SER A 207 -10.09 -13.06 -9.18
N SER A 208 -10.12 -12.36 -8.05
CA SER A 208 -9.24 -12.55 -6.90
C SER A 208 -9.88 -13.37 -5.77
N GLY A 209 -10.92 -14.16 -6.09
CA GLY A 209 -11.57 -15.00 -5.10
C GLY A 209 -12.57 -14.27 -4.18
N ILE A 210 -12.87 -13.00 -4.42
CA ILE A 210 -13.89 -12.26 -3.66
C ILE A 210 -15.28 -12.74 -4.09
N PRO A 211 -16.10 -13.31 -3.17
CA PRO A 211 -17.46 -13.68 -3.49
C PRO A 211 -18.28 -12.45 -3.90
N THR A 212 -19.10 -12.57 -4.95
CA THR A 212 -19.95 -11.46 -5.40
C THR A 212 -20.98 -11.03 -4.35
N SER A 213 -21.35 -11.93 -3.45
CA SER A 213 -22.20 -11.64 -2.28
C SER A 213 -21.57 -10.71 -1.26
N TRP A 214 -20.23 -10.53 -1.31
CA TRP A 214 -19.52 -9.62 -0.43
C TRP A 214 -19.58 -8.15 -0.87
N ALA A 215 -20.12 -7.87 -2.06
CA ALA A 215 -20.34 -6.50 -2.51
C ALA A 215 -21.22 -5.74 -1.49
N ALA A 216 -20.75 -4.59 -1.06
CA ALA A 216 -21.54 -3.71 -0.18
C ALA A 216 -22.82 -3.26 -0.90
N ALA A 217 -23.91 -3.15 -0.14
CA ALA A 217 -25.20 -2.68 -0.64
C ALA A 217 -25.67 -1.46 0.22
N PRO A 218 -26.73 -0.74 -0.19
CA PRO A 218 -27.18 0.44 0.57
C PRO A 218 -27.39 0.20 2.07
N ASN A 219 -27.86 -0.99 2.44
CA ASN A 219 -28.16 -1.35 3.84
C ASN A 219 -27.40 -2.61 4.29
N ARG A 220 -26.27 -2.92 3.66
CA ARG A 220 -25.47 -4.11 3.98
C ARG A 220 -23.99 -3.80 3.92
N PRO A 221 -23.21 -4.18 4.96
CA PRO A 221 -21.77 -4.10 4.96
C PRO A 221 -21.15 -4.92 3.81
N GLY A 222 -19.93 -4.55 3.40
CA GLY A 222 -19.23 -5.31 2.38
C GLY A 222 -18.05 -4.54 1.80
N VAL A 223 -17.56 -5.04 0.66
CA VAL A 223 -16.45 -4.46 -0.06
C VAL A 223 -16.89 -3.65 -1.28
N SER A 224 -16.06 -2.71 -1.69
CA SER A 224 -16.18 -1.97 -2.95
C SER A 224 -15.78 -2.90 -4.10
N LEU A 225 -16.73 -3.70 -4.57
CA LEU A 225 -16.52 -4.72 -5.60
C LEU A 225 -16.83 -4.17 -6.99
N LEU A 226 -15.86 -4.19 -7.88
CA LEU A 226 -16.08 -3.99 -9.32
C LEU A 226 -16.60 -5.28 -9.92
N LYS A 227 -17.60 -5.17 -10.78
CA LYS A 227 -18.20 -6.36 -11.41
C LYS A 227 -17.24 -7.07 -12.36
N ASP A 228 -16.46 -6.28 -13.11
CA ASP A 228 -15.56 -6.74 -14.16
C ASP A 228 -14.56 -5.62 -14.54
N LEU A 229 -13.74 -5.88 -15.57
CA LEU A 229 -12.75 -4.95 -16.12
C LEU A 229 -13.32 -4.14 -17.33
N SER A 230 -14.62 -3.89 -17.37
CA SER A 230 -15.28 -3.22 -18.48
C SER A 230 -15.15 -1.69 -18.42
N ALA A 231 -15.52 -1.04 -19.54
CA ALA A 231 -15.68 0.40 -19.61
C ALA A 231 -16.65 0.98 -18.56
N LYS A 232 -17.66 0.20 -18.15
CA LYS A 232 -18.60 0.61 -17.11
C LYS A 232 -17.91 0.72 -15.74
N SER A 233 -17.05 -0.23 -15.43
CA SER A 233 -16.24 -0.21 -14.19
C SER A 233 -15.24 0.96 -14.20
N VAL A 234 -14.60 1.26 -15.34
CA VAL A 234 -13.75 2.46 -15.50
C VAL A 234 -14.56 3.75 -15.22
N ARG A 235 -15.73 3.90 -15.85
CA ARG A 235 -16.60 5.07 -15.61
C ARG A 235 -17.04 5.19 -14.15
N HIS A 236 -17.28 4.07 -13.47
CA HIS A 236 -17.61 4.09 -12.05
C HIS A 236 -16.45 4.64 -11.20
N VAL A 237 -15.22 4.21 -11.47
CA VAL A 237 -14.01 4.75 -10.80
C VAL A 237 -13.84 6.24 -11.15
N GLN A 238 -13.95 6.60 -12.43
CA GLN A 238 -13.86 7.99 -12.91
C GLN A 238 -14.81 8.93 -12.15
N GLN A 239 -16.10 8.56 -12.03
CA GLN A 239 -17.08 9.36 -11.31
C GLN A 239 -16.70 9.58 -9.84
N LYS A 240 -16.18 8.55 -9.16
CA LYS A 240 -15.69 8.66 -7.79
C LYS A 240 -14.49 9.58 -7.67
N VAL A 241 -13.52 9.44 -8.57
CA VAL A 241 -12.32 10.29 -8.60
C VAL A 241 -12.69 11.74 -8.88
N GLN A 242 -13.50 12.00 -9.91
CA GLN A 242 -13.93 13.35 -10.28
C GLN A 242 -14.70 14.08 -9.16
N ALA A 243 -15.49 13.34 -8.37
CA ALA A 243 -16.21 13.91 -7.24
C ALA A 243 -15.30 14.38 -6.08
N MET A 244 -14.04 13.94 -6.05
CA MET A 244 -13.13 14.16 -4.92
C MET A 244 -11.84 14.88 -5.28
N LYS A 245 -11.27 14.59 -6.47
CA LYS A 245 -9.94 15.05 -6.90
C LYS A 245 -9.93 16.56 -7.12
N ARG A 246 -8.93 17.24 -6.56
CA ARG A 246 -8.60 18.65 -6.76
C ARG A 246 -7.22 18.74 -7.43
N ASN A 247 -6.88 19.92 -7.93
CA ASN A 247 -5.54 20.17 -8.48
C ASN A 247 -4.49 19.94 -7.39
N GLY A 248 -3.45 19.17 -7.73
CA GLY A 248 -2.37 18.79 -6.80
C GLY A 248 -2.66 17.56 -5.95
N ASP A 249 -3.82 16.91 -6.09
CA ASP A 249 -4.08 15.63 -5.43
C ASP A 249 -3.44 14.47 -6.22
N ILE A 250 -2.85 13.53 -5.50
CA ILE A 250 -2.42 12.23 -6.04
C ILE A 250 -3.50 11.20 -5.77
N VAL A 251 -3.93 10.50 -6.80
CA VAL A 251 -4.96 9.43 -6.71
C VAL A 251 -4.32 8.06 -6.88
N VAL A 252 -4.53 7.20 -5.90
CA VAL A 252 -4.14 5.79 -5.92
C VAL A 252 -5.40 4.94 -6.04
N ALA A 253 -5.45 4.06 -7.05
CA ALA A 253 -6.41 2.96 -7.12
C ALA A 253 -5.72 1.67 -6.68
N SER A 254 -6.04 1.20 -5.47
CA SER A 254 -5.57 -0.07 -4.92
C SER A 254 -6.55 -1.17 -5.32
N VAL A 255 -6.11 -2.14 -6.12
CA VAL A 255 -6.98 -3.11 -6.79
C VAL A 255 -6.56 -4.53 -6.49
N HIS A 256 -7.46 -5.29 -5.84
CA HIS A 256 -7.27 -6.71 -5.58
C HIS A 256 -7.87 -7.52 -6.73
N TRP A 257 -7.03 -8.08 -7.60
CA TRP A 257 -7.42 -8.67 -8.88
C TRP A 257 -6.54 -9.82 -9.35
N GLY A 258 -7.09 -10.68 -10.20
CA GLY A 258 -6.37 -11.78 -10.83
C GLY A 258 -6.22 -12.99 -9.92
N GLY A 259 -5.47 -13.98 -10.39
CA GLY A 259 -5.19 -15.20 -9.65
C GLY A 259 -3.92 -15.08 -8.80
N ASN A 260 -3.75 -16.05 -7.89
CA ASN A 260 -2.64 -16.13 -6.94
C ASN A 260 -1.28 -16.32 -7.63
N TRP A 261 -1.23 -17.11 -8.71
CA TRP A 261 0.00 -17.60 -9.33
C TRP A 261 0.01 -17.35 -10.84
N GLY A 262 1.20 -17.24 -11.41
CA GLY A 262 1.45 -17.01 -12.82
C GLY A 262 1.81 -15.57 -13.16
N TYR A 263 2.80 -15.40 -14.06
CA TYR A 263 3.31 -14.09 -14.45
C TYR A 263 2.44 -13.40 -15.50
N ASP A 264 1.62 -14.16 -16.22
CA ASP A 264 0.76 -13.60 -17.26
C ASP A 264 -0.16 -12.51 -16.74
N ILE A 265 -0.21 -11.41 -17.47
CA ILE A 265 -1.15 -10.31 -17.22
C ILE A 265 -2.14 -10.31 -18.39
N PRO A 266 -3.40 -10.70 -18.15
CA PRO A 266 -4.40 -10.73 -19.21
C PRO A 266 -4.55 -9.36 -19.88
N ARG A 267 -4.67 -9.32 -21.19
CA ARG A 267 -4.84 -8.09 -21.98
C ARG A 267 -5.94 -7.17 -21.42
N ARG A 268 -7.07 -7.76 -20.97
CA ARG A 268 -8.17 -6.99 -20.35
C ARG A 268 -7.73 -6.26 -19.08
N GLN A 269 -6.81 -6.85 -18.31
CA GLN A 269 -6.27 -6.24 -17.09
C GLN A 269 -5.35 -5.06 -17.43
N THR A 270 -4.50 -5.22 -18.45
CA THR A 270 -3.63 -4.14 -18.96
C THR A 270 -4.46 -2.98 -19.52
N GLU A 271 -5.45 -3.28 -20.37
CA GLU A 271 -6.35 -2.27 -20.92
C GLU A 271 -7.13 -1.53 -19.82
N PHE A 272 -7.61 -2.24 -18.82
CA PHE A 272 -8.32 -1.64 -17.68
C PHE A 272 -7.40 -0.72 -16.86
N ALA A 273 -6.19 -1.16 -16.52
CA ALA A 273 -5.21 -0.35 -15.80
C ALA A 273 -4.87 0.95 -16.52
N ARG A 274 -4.60 0.85 -17.83
CA ARG A 274 -4.32 2.02 -18.66
C ARG A 274 -5.51 2.97 -18.78
N ARG A 275 -6.72 2.44 -18.83
CA ARG A 275 -7.94 3.26 -18.83
C ARG A 275 -8.24 3.90 -17.48
N LEU A 276 -7.83 3.32 -16.36
CA LEU A 276 -7.88 4.02 -15.07
C LEU A 276 -6.99 5.26 -15.08
N VAL A 277 -5.87 5.22 -15.80
CA VAL A 277 -5.01 6.39 -16.00
C VAL A 277 -5.66 7.38 -16.99
N ASP A 278 -6.06 6.92 -18.18
CA ASP A 278 -6.54 7.78 -19.26
C ASP A 278 -7.88 8.46 -18.93
N ASP A 279 -8.84 7.67 -18.51
CA ASP A 279 -10.22 8.10 -18.28
C ASP A 279 -10.52 8.30 -16.79
N GLY A 280 -9.90 7.48 -15.92
CA GLY A 280 -10.20 7.41 -14.49
C GLY A 280 -9.57 8.52 -13.65
N GLY A 281 -8.55 9.21 -14.17
CA GLY A 281 -7.82 10.25 -13.43
C GLY A 281 -6.93 9.71 -12.31
N VAL A 282 -6.52 8.44 -12.39
CA VAL A 282 -5.67 7.72 -11.44
C VAL A 282 -4.20 7.98 -11.75
N ASP A 283 -3.40 8.24 -10.72
CA ASP A 283 -1.97 8.50 -10.84
C ASP A 283 -1.14 7.25 -10.52
N ILE A 284 -1.64 6.36 -9.65
CA ILE A 284 -1.02 5.07 -9.32
C ILE A 284 -2.10 3.97 -9.34
N VAL A 285 -1.83 2.89 -10.07
CA VAL A 285 -2.56 1.61 -9.92
C VAL A 285 -1.71 0.69 -9.06
N HIS A 286 -2.20 0.38 -7.85
CA HIS A 286 -1.57 -0.51 -6.89
C HIS A 286 -2.29 -1.86 -6.91
N GLY A 287 -1.77 -2.80 -7.70
CA GLY A 287 -2.32 -4.14 -7.88
C GLY A 287 -1.78 -5.15 -6.88
N HIS A 288 -2.65 -6.00 -6.37
CA HIS A 288 -2.32 -7.07 -5.44
C HIS A 288 -3.26 -8.29 -5.63
N SER A 289 -3.16 -9.33 -4.82
CA SER A 289 -3.76 -10.68 -4.92
C SER A 289 -2.82 -11.76 -5.45
N SER A 290 -1.82 -11.44 -6.30
CA SER A 290 -0.80 -12.42 -6.67
C SER A 290 0.17 -12.60 -5.50
N HIS A 291 0.45 -13.85 -5.12
CA HIS A 291 1.39 -14.16 -4.04
C HIS A 291 2.87 -14.01 -4.45
N HIS A 292 3.13 -13.34 -5.56
CA HIS A 292 4.47 -13.03 -6.09
C HIS A 292 4.44 -11.72 -6.86
N VAL A 293 5.60 -11.09 -7.04
CA VAL A 293 5.74 -9.85 -7.80
C VAL A 293 5.40 -10.07 -9.28
N LYS A 294 4.74 -9.10 -9.91
CA LYS A 294 4.45 -9.04 -11.35
C LYS A 294 5.07 -7.81 -11.99
N ALA A 295 4.90 -7.67 -13.30
CA ALA A 295 5.44 -6.54 -14.06
C ALA A 295 5.03 -5.18 -13.49
N ILE A 296 5.90 -4.20 -13.72
CA ILE A 296 5.71 -2.79 -13.44
C ILE A 296 5.64 -2.06 -14.78
N GLU A 297 4.69 -1.14 -14.91
CA GLU A 297 4.57 -0.29 -16.09
C GLU A 297 4.58 1.19 -15.69
N VAL A 298 5.21 2.04 -16.51
CA VAL A 298 5.03 3.50 -16.43
C VAL A 298 4.29 3.94 -17.70
N TYR A 299 2.99 4.11 -17.56
CA TYR A 299 2.11 4.48 -18.67
C TYR A 299 1.78 5.97 -18.62
N LYS A 300 2.17 6.73 -19.66
CA LYS A 300 1.99 8.19 -19.73
C LYS A 300 2.47 8.93 -18.48
N GLY A 301 3.59 8.46 -17.92
CA GLY A 301 4.18 9.00 -16.69
C GLY A 301 3.53 8.53 -15.39
N LYS A 302 2.52 7.66 -15.43
CA LYS A 302 1.81 7.12 -14.25
C LYS A 302 2.26 5.71 -13.93
N LEU A 303 2.30 5.38 -12.63
CA LEU A 303 2.78 4.08 -12.15
C LEU A 303 1.64 3.04 -12.16
N ILE A 304 1.92 1.88 -12.74
CA ILE A 304 1.06 0.70 -12.66
C ILE A 304 1.87 -0.47 -12.10
N LEU A 305 1.50 -0.93 -10.91
CA LEU A 305 1.98 -2.16 -10.30
C LEU A 305 0.93 -3.23 -10.55
N TYR A 306 1.22 -4.24 -11.39
CA TYR A 306 0.23 -5.26 -11.74
C TYR A 306 0.02 -6.30 -10.64
N GLY A 307 1.02 -6.51 -9.79
CA GLY A 307 0.96 -7.39 -8.63
C GLY A 307 2.17 -7.17 -7.75
N CYS A 308 1.94 -6.80 -6.50
CA CYS A 308 3.01 -6.50 -5.55
C CYS A 308 3.52 -7.72 -4.78
N GLY A 309 2.89 -8.88 -4.93
CA GLY A 309 3.20 -10.08 -4.17
C GLY A 309 2.66 -10.05 -2.75
N ASP A 310 3.01 -11.04 -1.95
CA ASP A 310 2.81 -10.97 -0.50
C ASP A 310 3.92 -10.12 0.13
N PHE A 311 3.54 -9.30 1.08
CA PHE A 311 4.55 -8.59 1.89
C PHE A 311 4.81 -9.31 3.21
N LEU A 312 3.75 -9.82 3.82
CA LEU A 312 3.82 -10.59 5.06
C LEU A 312 2.76 -11.70 5.01
N ASN A 313 3.19 -12.94 5.25
CA ASN A 313 2.31 -14.12 5.30
C ASN A 313 2.87 -15.18 6.27
N ASP A 314 2.12 -16.26 6.50
CA ASP A 314 2.51 -17.41 7.29
C ASP A 314 2.68 -18.70 6.45
N TYR A 315 3.17 -18.56 5.22
CA TYR A 315 3.28 -19.69 4.27
C TYR A 315 4.60 -20.45 4.36
N GLU A 316 5.45 -20.12 5.33
CA GLU A 316 6.72 -20.82 5.54
C GLU A 316 6.49 -22.34 5.78
N GLY A 317 7.23 -23.15 5.06
CA GLY A 317 7.10 -24.61 5.10
C GLY A 317 5.94 -25.17 4.26
N ILE A 318 5.23 -24.34 3.48
CA ILE A 318 4.23 -24.77 2.50
C ILE A 318 4.90 -24.79 1.13
N GLY A 319 4.96 -25.97 0.48
CA GLY A 319 5.57 -26.17 -0.83
C GLY A 319 4.56 -26.12 -1.98
N GLY A 320 5.09 -26.21 -3.22
CA GLY A 320 4.32 -26.38 -4.45
C GLY A 320 4.29 -25.16 -5.38
N TYR A 321 4.97 -24.06 -5.00
CA TYR A 321 5.04 -22.82 -5.79
C TYR A 321 6.42 -22.15 -5.68
N GLU A 322 7.47 -22.95 -5.54
CA GLU A 322 8.85 -22.50 -5.26
C GLU A 322 9.40 -21.64 -6.40
N GLU A 323 8.95 -21.85 -7.64
CA GLU A 323 9.36 -21.06 -8.81
C GLU A 323 8.94 -19.58 -8.74
N PHE A 324 7.93 -19.26 -7.93
CA PHE A 324 7.44 -17.88 -7.75
C PHE A 324 8.10 -17.16 -6.58
N ARG A 325 8.84 -17.89 -5.71
CA ARG A 325 9.52 -17.30 -4.55
C ARG A 325 8.59 -16.42 -3.71
N ALA A 326 7.46 -17.00 -3.27
CA ALA A 326 6.49 -16.32 -2.39
C ALA A 326 7.07 -15.93 -1.00
N ASP A 327 8.29 -16.37 -0.71
CA ASP A 327 9.09 -15.94 0.45
C ASP A 327 9.74 -14.57 0.23
N LEU A 328 9.81 -14.07 -1.02
CA LEU A 328 10.41 -12.78 -1.36
C LEU A 328 9.34 -11.71 -1.58
N SER A 329 9.62 -10.52 -1.09
CA SER A 329 8.70 -9.39 -1.17
C SER A 329 9.44 -8.08 -1.51
N LEU A 330 8.67 -7.05 -1.85
CA LEU A 330 9.21 -5.73 -2.17
C LEU A 330 8.51 -4.63 -1.37
N MET A 331 9.32 -3.69 -0.88
CA MET A 331 8.87 -2.37 -0.44
C MET A 331 8.99 -1.40 -1.62
N TYR A 332 7.88 -0.85 -2.07
CA TYR A 332 7.85 0.11 -3.20
C TYR A 332 7.80 1.54 -2.66
N PHE A 333 8.79 2.36 -2.99
CA PHE A 333 8.86 3.78 -2.64
C PHE A 333 8.74 4.62 -3.90
N ALA A 334 7.51 5.05 -4.22
CA ALA A 334 7.23 5.87 -5.39
C ALA A 334 7.31 7.36 -5.03
N THR A 335 8.13 8.10 -5.76
CA THR A 335 8.20 9.57 -5.65
C THR A 335 7.49 10.18 -6.86
N LEU A 336 6.49 11.03 -6.59
CA LEU A 336 5.66 11.66 -7.62
C LEU A 336 5.83 13.18 -7.61
N ASP A 337 5.76 13.76 -8.79
CA ASP A 337 5.53 15.20 -8.96
C ASP A 337 4.11 15.53 -8.53
N SER A 338 3.96 16.34 -7.49
CA SER A 338 2.64 16.67 -6.93
C SER A 338 1.79 17.59 -7.82
N SER A 339 2.37 18.24 -8.82
CA SER A 339 1.63 19.10 -9.76
C SER A 339 1.00 18.30 -10.91
N THR A 340 1.68 17.26 -11.35
CA THR A 340 1.29 16.44 -12.50
C THR A 340 0.82 15.05 -12.13
N GLY A 341 1.19 14.54 -10.94
CA GLY A 341 1.01 13.16 -10.54
C GLY A 341 1.90 12.18 -11.29
N ASN A 342 2.93 12.67 -12.01
CA ASN A 342 3.83 11.80 -12.74
C ASN A 342 4.87 11.16 -11.82
N LEU A 343 5.21 9.92 -12.09
CA LEU A 343 6.28 9.20 -11.42
C LEU A 343 7.61 9.88 -11.74
N LEU A 344 8.34 10.25 -10.71
CA LEU A 344 9.69 10.79 -10.79
C LEU A 344 10.74 9.72 -10.53
N ASP A 345 10.47 8.82 -9.60
CA ASP A 345 11.40 7.78 -9.17
C ASP A 345 10.62 6.64 -8.51
N LEU A 346 11.08 5.40 -8.73
CA LEU A 346 10.61 4.24 -7.97
C LEU A 346 11.83 3.45 -7.49
N GLN A 347 12.04 3.48 -6.19
CA GLN A 347 13.02 2.65 -5.50
C GLN A 347 12.32 1.50 -4.79
N MET A 348 12.94 0.33 -4.81
CA MET A 348 12.40 -0.84 -4.13
C MET A 348 13.47 -1.46 -3.22
N ALA A 349 13.05 -1.86 -2.02
CA ALA A 349 13.88 -2.67 -1.14
C ALA A 349 13.40 -4.12 -1.20
N ALA A 350 14.30 -5.03 -1.53
CA ALA A 350 14.03 -6.45 -1.55
C ALA A 350 14.05 -7.01 -0.13
N MET A 351 12.98 -7.74 0.21
CA MET A 351 12.76 -8.32 1.53
C MET A 351 12.49 -9.82 1.41
N GLN A 352 12.66 -10.53 2.51
CA GLN A 352 12.33 -11.95 2.63
C GLN A 352 11.51 -12.18 3.89
N ILE A 353 10.47 -13.00 3.80
CA ILE A 353 9.68 -13.45 4.95
C ILE A 353 10.40 -14.65 5.55
N ARG A 354 10.80 -14.56 6.81
CA ARG A 354 11.44 -15.64 7.53
C ARG A 354 11.11 -15.59 9.01
N ARG A 355 10.61 -16.68 9.56
CA ARG A 355 10.08 -16.78 10.93
C ARG A 355 9.00 -15.75 11.22
N PHE A 356 8.09 -15.55 10.27
CA PHE A 356 7.02 -14.52 10.30
C PHE A 356 7.55 -13.09 10.48
N GLN A 357 8.75 -12.83 10.04
CA GLN A 357 9.42 -11.55 10.14
C GLN A 357 9.94 -11.11 8.76
N ILE A 358 9.76 -9.84 8.44
CA ILE A 358 10.33 -9.23 7.24
C ILE A 358 11.81 -8.94 7.48
N GLN A 359 12.68 -9.59 6.73
CA GLN A 359 14.13 -9.41 6.77
C GLN A 359 14.63 -8.90 5.43
N ARG A 360 15.78 -8.23 5.40
CA ARG A 360 16.41 -7.87 4.13
C ARG A 360 16.74 -9.13 3.34
N ALA A 361 16.37 -9.12 2.06
CA ALA A 361 16.76 -10.17 1.14
C ALA A 361 18.28 -10.19 0.93
N SER A 362 18.84 -11.36 0.68
CA SER A 362 20.24 -11.49 0.28
C SER A 362 20.49 -10.79 -1.06
N GLN A 363 21.75 -10.50 -1.39
CA GLN A 363 22.11 -9.94 -2.71
C GLN A 363 21.69 -10.87 -3.85
N ALA A 364 21.77 -12.19 -3.65
CA ALA A 364 21.34 -13.16 -4.65
C ALA A 364 19.81 -13.12 -4.85
N ASP A 365 19.04 -13.04 -3.78
CA ASP A 365 17.58 -12.93 -3.84
C ASP A 365 17.13 -11.58 -4.41
N THR A 366 17.82 -10.49 -4.07
CA THR A 366 17.57 -9.17 -4.67
C THR A 366 17.83 -9.20 -6.19
N ARG A 367 18.90 -9.87 -6.63
CA ARG A 367 19.19 -10.05 -8.06
C ARG A 367 18.10 -10.88 -8.73
N TRP A 368 17.66 -11.96 -8.11
CA TRP A 368 16.58 -12.80 -8.63
C TRP A 368 15.29 -11.99 -8.84
N LEU A 369 14.91 -11.14 -7.86
CA LEU A 369 13.75 -10.22 -7.99
C LEU A 369 13.98 -9.23 -9.16
N GLY A 370 15.16 -8.65 -9.27
CA GLY A 370 15.52 -7.73 -10.36
C GLY A 370 15.41 -8.40 -11.73
N ASP A 371 15.94 -9.62 -11.86
CA ASP A 371 15.89 -10.41 -13.11
C ASP A 371 14.46 -10.80 -13.46
N THR A 372 13.66 -11.18 -12.47
CA THR A 372 12.23 -11.48 -12.64
C THR A 372 11.49 -10.25 -13.14
N LEU A 373 11.64 -9.11 -12.48
CA LEU A 373 10.98 -7.87 -12.90
C LEU A 373 11.48 -7.39 -14.27
N ASN A 374 12.76 -7.62 -14.61
CA ASN A 374 13.31 -7.32 -15.95
C ASN A 374 12.66 -8.19 -17.03
N ARG A 375 12.51 -9.49 -16.77
CA ARG A 375 11.85 -10.40 -17.70
C ARG A 375 10.39 -9.99 -17.95
N GLU A 376 9.66 -9.77 -16.88
CA GLU A 376 8.22 -9.43 -16.95
C GLU A 376 7.99 -7.98 -17.44
N GLY A 377 8.93 -7.08 -17.19
CA GLY A 377 8.85 -5.67 -17.57
C GLY A 377 9.13 -5.39 -19.06
N GLN A 378 9.72 -6.35 -19.80
CA GLN A 378 10.09 -6.16 -21.22
C GLN A 378 8.91 -5.70 -22.08
N ALA A 379 7.73 -6.31 -21.88
CA ALA A 379 6.52 -5.97 -22.62
C ALA A 379 5.99 -4.55 -22.33
N PHE A 380 6.47 -3.93 -21.24
CA PHE A 380 6.07 -2.61 -20.77
C PHE A 380 7.16 -1.54 -20.90
N GLY A 381 8.30 -1.88 -21.51
CA GLY A 381 9.43 -0.96 -21.69
C GLY A 381 10.09 -0.53 -20.38
N THR A 382 9.99 -1.34 -19.33
CA THR A 382 10.61 -1.08 -18.03
C THR A 382 11.79 -1.99 -17.77
N ARG A 383 12.77 -1.47 -17.02
CA ARG A 383 13.98 -2.18 -16.62
C ARG A 383 14.31 -1.87 -15.17
N ILE A 384 14.85 -2.85 -14.46
CA ILE A 384 15.33 -2.72 -13.09
C ILE A 384 16.87 -2.70 -13.09
N MET A 385 17.42 -1.74 -12.38
CA MET A 385 18.85 -1.69 -12.05
C MET A 385 19.01 -1.91 -10.54
N MET A 386 20.06 -2.60 -10.15
CA MET A 386 20.43 -2.73 -8.74
C MET A 386 21.57 -1.76 -8.44
N ASP A 387 21.41 -0.93 -7.41
CA ASP A 387 22.44 -0.02 -6.95
C ASP A 387 23.46 -0.72 -6.02
N THR A 388 24.51 0.02 -5.64
CA THR A 388 25.55 -0.47 -4.73
C THR A 388 25.04 -0.75 -3.31
N GLY A 389 23.88 -0.21 -2.95
CA GLY A 389 23.20 -0.43 -1.66
C GLY A 389 22.22 -1.61 -1.66
N ASN A 390 22.27 -2.44 -2.71
CA ASN A 390 21.35 -3.58 -2.89
C ASN A 390 19.87 -3.17 -3.00
N ARG A 391 19.59 -2.04 -3.68
CA ARG A 391 18.24 -1.56 -3.99
C ARG A 391 17.95 -1.76 -5.45
N LEU A 392 16.69 -1.99 -5.74
CA LEU A 392 16.19 -2.07 -7.10
C LEU A 392 15.59 -0.70 -7.48
N ILE A 393 16.03 -0.18 -8.62
CA ILE A 393 15.61 1.12 -9.16
C ILE A 393 14.97 0.90 -10.52
N LEU A 394 13.72 1.40 -10.68
CA LEU A 394 13.01 1.31 -11.94
C LEU A 394 13.58 2.31 -12.96
N GLN A 395 13.82 1.82 -14.16
CA GLN A 395 14.15 2.61 -15.35
C GLN A 395 13.05 2.43 -16.39
N TRP A 396 12.68 3.50 -17.11
CA TRP A 396 11.71 3.48 -18.21
C TRP A 396 12.10 4.49 -19.29
N GLU A 397 11.53 4.40 -20.47
CA GLU A 397 12.01 5.15 -21.66
C GLU A 397 12.05 6.69 -21.46
N ASN A 398 11.13 7.25 -20.69
CA ASN A 398 11.11 8.69 -20.40
C ASN A 398 12.18 9.14 -19.36
N CYS A 399 12.94 8.22 -18.76
CA CYS A 399 14.06 8.54 -17.86
C CYS A 399 15.35 8.93 -18.62
N LYS A 400 15.41 8.78 -19.93
CA LYS A 400 16.63 9.02 -20.77
C LYS A 400 16.99 10.51 -20.93
N GLY A 401 16.62 11.38 -20.01
CA GLY A 401 16.92 12.81 -20.06
C GLY A 401 17.19 13.49 -18.72
N ARG A 402 17.42 12.72 -17.64
CA ARG A 402 17.77 13.31 -16.33
C ARG A 402 19.25 13.09 -16.06
N PRO A 403 19.99 14.20 -15.71
CA PRO A 403 21.41 14.14 -15.37
C PRO A 403 21.66 13.35 -14.09
#